data_065d93483af7e33a4bd4f7ac1d5fe849
#
_entry.id   065d93483af7e33a4bd4f7ac1d5fe849
#
_cell.length_a   1.000
_cell.length_b   1.000
_cell.length_c   1.000
_cell.angle_alpha   90.00
_cell.angle_beta   90.00
_cell.angle_gamma   90.00
#
_symmetry.space_group_name_H-M   'P 1'
#
loop_
_entity.id
_entity.type
_entity.pdbx_description
1 polymer ?
#
loop_
_entity_poly.entity_id
_entity_poly.type
_entity_poly.pdbx_seq_one_letter_code
_entity_poly.pdbx_strand_id
1 'polypeptide(L)'
;MKLIVDKNQFGLETAEFREYLKTPCSRTELNVAEMDAMELTLVEALKKYPGLGISATQLGIKTRACYIEFGDEKLFLVNPFIKEKSKEGFIFYEGCLSMPSTLTAPIRTIRASKIIIQTDNLGELTFEINPEGDKKNEQVSVETMMTVIVQHEIDHLDGFTIKDRVYNTQVVKKVDFGRNEKIVMKSKEGELVEVKFKNANKYFLQGYEIV
;
A
#
# COMPACT_ATOMS: atom_id res chain seq x y z
N MET A 1 -4.75 -5.25 23.55
CA MET A 1 -5.41 -4.69 22.36
C MET A 1 -5.67 -5.80 21.36
N LYS A 2 -6.74 -5.75 20.58
CA LYS A 2 -7.13 -6.80 19.61
C LYS A 2 -7.00 -6.24 18.19
N LEU A 3 -6.38 -7.01 17.29
CA LEU A 3 -6.30 -6.68 15.89
C LEU A 3 -7.67 -6.87 15.21
N ILE A 4 -8.08 -5.91 14.41
CA ILE A 4 -9.26 -6.01 13.56
C ILE A 4 -8.93 -6.81 12.32
N VAL A 5 -9.73 -7.83 12.02
CA VAL A 5 -9.58 -8.70 10.85
C VAL A 5 -10.78 -8.63 9.92
N ASP A 6 -10.54 -8.88 8.64
CA ASP A 6 -11.55 -8.73 7.58
C ASP A 6 -12.73 -9.72 7.71
N LYS A 7 -12.46 -10.93 8.20
CA LYS A 7 -13.46 -11.99 8.32
C LYS A 7 -13.46 -12.63 9.68
N ASN A 8 -14.65 -12.99 10.16
CA ASN A 8 -14.84 -13.81 11.33
C ASN A 8 -14.55 -15.30 11.02
N GLN A 9 -14.68 -16.17 12.03
CA GLN A 9 -14.50 -17.62 11.91
C GLN A 9 -15.41 -18.31 10.87
N PHE A 10 -16.49 -17.63 10.42
CA PHE A 10 -17.43 -18.12 9.40
C PHE A 10 -17.13 -17.54 8.01
N GLY A 11 -16.04 -16.79 7.84
CA GLY A 11 -15.66 -16.15 6.58
C GLY A 11 -16.46 -14.90 6.20
N LEU A 12 -17.28 -14.37 7.13
CA LEU A 12 -18.07 -13.15 6.92
C LEU A 12 -17.27 -11.91 7.33
N GLU A 13 -17.41 -10.83 6.55
CA GLU A 13 -16.77 -9.55 6.85
C GLU A 13 -17.25 -9.02 8.22
N THR A 14 -16.31 -8.58 9.06
CA THR A 14 -16.62 -8.06 10.39
C THR A 14 -17.11 -6.60 10.31
N ALA A 15 -17.99 -6.22 11.25
CA ALA A 15 -18.47 -4.84 11.34
C ALA A 15 -17.33 -3.88 11.67
N GLU A 16 -16.42 -4.29 12.57
CA GLU A 16 -15.23 -3.52 12.94
C GLU A 16 -14.31 -3.28 11.74
N PHE A 17 -14.10 -4.29 10.87
CA PHE A 17 -13.29 -4.11 9.66
C PHE A 17 -13.88 -3.01 8.77
N ARG A 18 -15.20 -3.00 8.58
CA ARG A 18 -15.88 -1.97 7.78
C ARG A 18 -15.78 -0.61 8.44
N GLU A 19 -15.99 -0.53 9.74
CA GLU A 19 -15.97 0.72 10.50
C GLU A 19 -14.59 1.38 10.53
N TYR A 20 -13.52 0.60 10.72
CA TYR A 20 -12.17 1.14 10.97
C TYR A 20 -11.24 1.08 9.76
N LEU A 21 -11.41 0.10 8.86
CA LEU A 21 -10.49 -0.11 7.74
C LEU A 21 -11.11 0.17 6.36
N LYS A 22 -12.42 0.39 6.30
CA LYS A 22 -13.12 0.82 5.08
C LYS A 22 -13.72 2.21 5.22
N THR A 23 -13.38 2.93 6.28
CA THR A 23 -13.81 4.31 6.55
C THR A 23 -12.57 5.16 6.76
N PRO A 24 -12.42 6.27 6.03
CA PRO A 24 -11.28 7.18 6.21
C PRO A 24 -11.20 7.71 7.64
N CYS A 25 -9.99 7.70 8.20
CA CYS A 25 -9.70 8.29 9.50
C CYS A 25 -9.39 9.78 9.33
N SER A 26 -10.13 10.63 10.01
CA SER A 26 -9.91 12.07 10.00
C SER A 26 -8.59 12.44 10.68
N ARG A 27 -8.06 13.62 10.35
CA ARG A 27 -6.94 14.22 11.07
C ARG A 27 -7.25 14.29 12.57
N THR A 28 -6.27 13.96 13.39
CA THR A 28 -6.36 13.94 14.86
C THR A 28 -5.34 14.92 15.43
N GLU A 29 -5.76 15.80 16.31
CA GLU A 29 -4.83 16.64 17.07
C GLU A 29 -4.32 15.84 18.28
N LEU A 30 -3.01 15.74 18.41
CA LEU A 30 -2.33 15.05 19.50
C LEU A 30 -1.31 16.00 20.14
N ASN A 31 -1.29 16.09 21.45
CA ASN A 31 -0.18 16.70 22.16
C ASN A 31 1.00 15.70 22.27
N VAL A 32 2.16 16.15 22.76
CA VAL A 32 3.37 15.34 22.85
C VAL A 32 3.16 14.05 23.64
N ALA A 33 2.52 14.13 24.80
CA ALA A 33 2.29 12.95 25.64
C ALA A 33 1.33 11.94 24.98
N GLU A 34 0.35 12.42 24.22
CA GLU A 34 -0.56 11.57 23.44
C GLU A 34 0.16 10.93 22.24
N MET A 35 1.09 11.63 21.61
CA MET A 35 1.94 11.07 20.56
C MET A 35 2.83 9.95 21.11
N ASP A 36 3.51 10.18 22.22
CA ASP A 36 4.38 9.18 22.87
C ASP A 36 3.56 7.93 23.29
N ALA A 37 2.38 8.12 23.86
CA ALA A 37 1.50 7.02 24.25
C ALA A 37 0.98 6.24 23.02
N MET A 38 0.69 6.93 21.92
CA MET A 38 0.25 6.31 20.66
C MET A 38 1.38 5.51 20.03
N GLU A 39 2.58 6.07 19.94
CA GLU A 39 3.75 5.36 19.42
C GLU A 39 4.00 4.09 20.23
N LEU A 40 4.05 4.17 21.56
CA LEU A 40 4.23 3.00 22.41
C LEU A 40 3.14 1.94 22.17
N THR A 41 1.89 2.37 22.03
CA THR A 41 0.75 1.50 21.73
C THR A 41 0.95 0.73 20.42
N LEU A 42 1.39 1.41 19.37
CA LEU A 42 1.61 0.79 18.03
C LEU A 42 2.84 -0.13 18.04
N VAL A 43 3.92 0.27 18.71
CA VAL A 43 5.12 -0.56 18.91
C VAL A 43 4.79 -1.86 19.64
N GLU A 44 4.02 -1.80 20.74
CA GLU A 44 3.59 -2.98 21.49
C GLU A 44 2.66 -3.88 20.65
N ALA A 45 1.78 -3.27 19.86
CA ALA A 45 0.92 -4.02 18.97
C ALA A 45 1.72 -4.74 17.87
N LEU A 46 2.73 -4.09 17.26
CA LEU A 46 3.57 -4.71 16.24
C LEU A 46 4.42 -5.86 16.80
N LYS A 47 4.88 -5.76 18.05
CA LYS A 47 5.54 -6.87 18.76
C LYS A 47 4.60 -8.06 18.97
N LYS A 48 3.34 -7.80 19.24
CA LYS A 48 2.30 -8.83 19.47
C LYS A 48 1.82 -9.47 18.15
N TYR A 49 1.72 -8.69 17.11
CA TYR A 49 1.28 -9.10 15.78
C TYR A 49 2.42 -8.87 14.78
N PRO A 50 3.34 -9.84 14.61
CA PRO A 50 4.55 -9.64 13.82
C PRO A 50 4.23 -9.22 12.39
N GLY A 51 4.68 -8.03 12.01
CA GLY A 51 4.51 -7.42 10.69
C GLY A 51 5.59 -6.36 10.47
N LEU A 52 5.46 -5.60 9.42
CA LEU A 52 6.40 -4.54 9.05
C LEU A 52 5.83 -3.14 9.31
N GLY A 53 4.54 -3.04 9.54
CA GLY A 53 3.84 -1.81 9.87
C GLY A 53 2.49 -2.11 10.52
N ILE A 54 1.95 -1.10 11.19
CA ILE A 54 0.63 -1.14 11.80
C ILE A 54 0.03 0.27 11.90
N SER A 55 -1.22 0.41 11.50
CA SER A 55 -2.00 1.64 11.67
C SER A 55 -2.93 1.55 12.88
N ALA A 56 -3.21 2.69 13.51
CA ALA A 56 -4.09 2.76 14.67
C ALA A 56 -5.50 2.22 14.36
N THR A 57 -5.99 2.42 13.15
CA THR A 57 -7.28 1.91 12.67
C THR A 57 -7.36 0.38 12.68
N GLN A 58 -6.25 -0.34 12.50
CA GLN A 58 -6.19 -1.80 12.63
C GLN A 58 -6.41 -2.28 14.09
N LEU A 59 -6.24 -1.38 15.05
CA LEU A 59 -6.47 -1.66 16.48
C LEU A 59 -7.81 -1.11 16.99
N GLY A 60 -8.66 -0.60 16.11
CA GLY A 60 -9.92 0.04 16.47
C GLY A 60 -9.78 1.42 17.11
N ILE A 61 -8.67 2.11 16.83
CA ILE A 61 -8.39 3.45 17.32
C ILE A 61 -8.57 4.44 16.18
N LYS A 62 -9.49 5.39 16.32
CA LYS A 62 -9.77 6.43 15.33
C LYS A 62 -8.76 7.59 15.45
N THR A 63 -7.48 7.26 15.44
CA THR A 63 -6.37 8.20 15.39
C THR A 63 -5.61 8.01 14.10
N ARG A 64 -5.34 9.11 13.38
CA ARG A 64 -4.61 9.05 12.11
C ARG A 64 -3.11 8.95 12.38
N ALA A 65 -2.66 7.75 12.79
CA ALA A 65 -1.27 7.43 13.09
C ALA A 65 -0.93 6.01 12.66
N CYS A 66 0.34 5.79 12.29
CA CYS A 66 0.88 4.46 12.01
C CYS A 66 2.34 4.36 12.45
N TYR A 67 2.78 3.13 12.68
CA TYR A 67 4.17 2.80 12.99
C TYR A 67 4.69 1.75 12.01
N ILE A 68 5.93 1.95 11.56
CA ILE A 68 6.59 1.11 10.56
C ILE A 68 7.97 0.74 11.10
N GLU A 69 8.36 -0.53 10.94
CA GLU A 69 9.68 -1.02 11.30
C GLU A 69 10.16 -2.03 10.26
N PHE A 70 11.28 -1.70 9.57
CA PHE A 70 11.92 -2.62 8.63
C PHE A 70 13.43 -2.41 8.60
N GLY A 71 14.20 -3.45 8.88
CA GLY A 71 15.63 -3.35 9.09
C GLY A 71 15.94 -2.46 10.31
N ASP A 72 16.78 -1.47 10.12
CA ASP A 72 17.12 -0.47 11.15
C ASP A 72 16.18 0.75 11.11
N GLU A 73 15.32 0.83 10.11
CA GLU A 73 14.39 1.96 9.92
C GLU A 73 13.15 1.80 10.82
N LYS A 74 12.83 2.88 11.56
CA LYS A 74 11.66 2.99 12.43
C LYS A 74 11.00 4.33 12.22
N LEU A 75 9.71 4.30 11.90
CA LEU A 75 8.94 5.52 11.62
C LEU A 75 7.62 5.50 12.38
N PHE A 76 7.42 6.48 13.24
CA PHE A 76 6.11 6.84 13.78
C PHE A 76 5.58 8.03 13.01
N LEU A 77 4.43 7.90 12.37
CA LEU A 77 3.82 8.92 11.51
C LEU A 77 2.49 9.38 12.11
N VAL A 78 2.37 10.69 12.34
CA VAL A 78 1.14 11.33 12.83
C VAL A 78 0.54 12.15 11.69
N ASN A 79 -0.74 11.92 11.43
CA ASN A 79 -1.49 12.56 10.34
C ASN A 79 -0.82 12.46 8.97
N PRO A 80 -0.24 11.29 8.59
CA PRO A 80 0.40 11.17 7.29
C PRO A 80 -0.63 11.27 6.16
N PHE A 81 -0.25 11.97 5.09
CA PHE A 81 -0.98 11.93 3.82
C PHE A 81 -0.02 12.02 2.64
N ILE A 82 -0.40 11.41 1.52
CA ILE A 82 0.39 11.47 0.30
C ILE A 82 0.13 12.82 -0.38
N LYS A 83 1.15 13.68 -0.40
CA LYS A 83 1.13 14.99 -1.04
C LYS A 83 1.33 14.86 -2.55
N GLU A 84 2.27 14.02 -2.95
CA GLU A 84 2.60 13.75 -4.34
C GLU A 84 2.92 12.26 -4.55
N LYS A 85 2.61 11.76 -5.74
CA LYS A 85 2.99 10.41 -6.14
C LYS A 85 3.40 10.38 -7.61
N SER A 86 4.35 9.53 -7.95
CA SER A 86 4.73 9.29 -9.34
C SER A 86 3.55 8.75 -10.16
N LYS A 87 3.54 9.05 -11.45
CA LYS A 87 2.64 8.39 -12.41
C LYS A 87 3.07 6.94 -12.67
N GLU A 88 4.34 6.68 -12.54
CA GLU A 88 4.91 5.34 -12.68
C GLU A 88 4.61 4.53 -11.42
N GLY A 89 4.14 3.32 -11.63
CA GLY A 89 3.89 2.37 -10.59
C GLY A 89 4.67 1.08 -10.81
N PHE A 90 4.74 0.26 -9.78
CA PHE A 90 5.34 -1.07 -9.84
C PHE A 90 4.45 -2.10 -9.13
N ILE A 91 4.64 -3.36 -9.51
CA ILE A 91 3.87 -4.46 -8.95
C ILE A 91 4.64 -5.02 -7.76
N PHE A 92 3.93 -5.18 -6.64
CA PHE A 92 4.47 -5.80 -5.44
C PHE A 92 3.53 -6.88 -4.91
N TYR A 93 4.05 -7.80 -4.09
CA TYR A 93 3.25 -8.83 -3.42
C TYR A 93 3.11 -8.47 -1.96
N GLU A 94 1.89 -8.19 -1.53
CA GLU A 94 1.60 -7.73 -0.17
C GLU A 94 0.73 -8.72 0.60
N GLY A 95 1.03 -8.86 1.89
CA GLY A 95 0.14 -9.39 2.90
C GLY A 95 -0.32 -8.28 3.85
N CYS A 96 -1.37 -8.53 4.60
CA CYS A 96 -1.90 -7.59 5.58
C CYS A 96 -2.31 -8.32 6.85
N LEU A 97 -1.88 -7.83 8.01
CA LEU A 97 -2.23 -8.39 9.31
C LEU A 97 -3.76 -8.45 9.52
N SER A 98 -4.48 -7.45 9.02
CA SER A 98 -5.95 -7.40 9.08
C SER A 98 -6.64 -8.32 8.08
N MET A 99 -5.89 -8.94 7.18
CA MET A 99 -6.37 -9.93 6.21
C MET A 99 -5.49 -11.18 6.25
N PRO A 100 -5.61 -12.03 7.31
CA PRO A 100 -4.68 -13.13 7.58
C PRO A 100 -4.47 -14.12 6.42
N SER A 101 -5.47 -14.31 5.57
CA SER A 101 -5.33 -15.16 4.37
C SER A 101 -4.27 -14.67 3.39
N THR A 102 -3.98 -13.38 3.40
CA THR A 102 -2.98 -12.77 2.52
C THR A 102 -1.54 -12.94 3.02
N LEU A 103 -1.35 -13.33 4.28
CA LEU A 103 -0.03 -13.62 4.83
C LEU A 103 0.56 -14.93 4.26
N THR A 104 -0.31 -15.87 3.89
CA THR A 104 0.09 -17.15 3.26
C THR A 104 -0.09 -17.13 1.74
N ALA A 105 -0.96 -16.25 1.23
CA ALA A 105 -1.22 -16.06 -0.20
C ALA A 105 -1.22 -14.56 -0.53
N PRO A 106 -0.04 -13.94 -0.67
CA PRO A 106 0.09 -12.51 -0.90
C PRO A 106 -0.65 -12.05 -2.17
N ILE A 107 -1.19 -10.84 -2.12
CA ILE A 107 -1.91 -10.22 -3.23
C ILE A 107 -0.95 -9.37 -4.06
N ARG A 108 -1.04 -9.48 -5.38
CA ARG A 108 -0.33 -8.58 -6.30
C ARG A 108 -1.03 -7.21 -6.28
N THR A 109 -0.29 -6.20 -5.89
CA THR A 109 -0.78 -4.80 -5.81
C THR A 109 0.00 -3.91 -6.77
N ILE A 110 -0.54 -2.72 -7.06
CA ILE A 110 0.19 -1.64 -7.74
C ILE A 110 0.48 -0.56 -6.71
N ARG A 111 1.76 -0.16 -6.63
CA ARG A 111 2.24 0.93 -5.79
C ARG A 111 2.92 2.00 -6.64
N ALA A 112 2.84 3.26 -6.23
CA ALA A 112 3.62 4.32 -6.82
C ALA A 112 5.12 4.08 -6.57
N SER A 113 5.96 4.29 -7.58
CA SER A 113 7.41 4.11 -7.46
C SER A 113 8.08 5.19 -6.61
N LYS A 114 7.43 6.35 -6.49
CA LYS A 114 7.86 7.46 -5.63
C LYS A 114 6.64 8.13 -5.01
N ILE A 115 6.75 8.46 -3.73
CA ILE A 115 5.76 9.26 -3.01
C ILE A 115 6.47 10.35 -2.20
N ILE A 116 5.79 11.47 -2.06
CA ILE A 116 6.12 12.51 -1.08
C ILE A 116 4.95 12.57 -0.11
N ILE A 117 5.21 12.36 1.16
CA ILE A 117 4.20 12.44 2.21
C ILE A 117 4.44 13.67 3.08
N GLN A 118 3.38 14.16 3.70
CA GLN A 118 3.44 15.17 4.75
C GLN A 118 2.92 14.56 6.05
N THR A 119 3.58 14.85 7.16
CA THR A 119 3.22 14.43 8.52
C THR A 119 3.27 15.60 9.48
N ASP A 120 2.62 15.48 10.63
CA ASP A 120 2.65 16.53 11.66
C ASP A 120 3.93 16.50 12.50
N ASN A 121 4.46 15.31 12.74
CA ASN A 121 5.60 15.12 13.64
C ASN A 121 6.96 15.13 12.94
N LEU A 122 7.03 14.74 11.65
CA LEU A 122 8.31 14.63 10.92
C LEU A 122 8.37 15.56 9.69
N GLY A 123 7.31 16.31 9.38
CA GLY A 123 7.27 17.15 8.22
C GLY A 123 7.13 16.36 6.91
N GLU A 124 7.80 16.82 5.87
CA GLU A 124 7.78 16.20 4.54
C GLU A 124 8.85 15.10 4.43
N LEU A 125 8.44 13.94 3.95
CA LEU A 125 9.31 12.79 3.72
C LEU A 125 9.11 12.27 2.30
N THR A 126 10.20 11.80 1.68
CA THR A 126 10.19 11.21 0.34
C THR A 126 10.58 9.75 0.43
N PHE A 127 9.81 8.90 -0.26
CA PHE A 127 10.09 7.47 -0.42
C PHE A 127 10.11 7.13 -1.91
N GLU A 128 11.14 6.38 -2.33
CA GLU A 128 11.32 5.98 -3.72
C GLU A 128 11.93 4.58 -3.77
N ILE A 129 11.46 3.75 -4.70
CA ILE A 129 12.02 2.41 -4.91
C ILE A 129 13.47 2.49 -5.37
N ASN A 130 14.25 1.45 -5.04
CA ASN A 130 15.62 1.29 -5.49
C ASN A 130 15.77 0.05 -6.39
N PRO A 131 15.37 0.11 -7.67
CA PRO A 131 15.37 -1.05 -8.57
C PRO A 131 16.77 -1.64 -8.81
N GLU A 132 17.81 -0.81 -8.73
CA GLU A 132 19.19 -1.27 -8.90
C GLU A 132 19.69 -2.02 -7.66
N GLY A 133 19.30 -1.56 -6.46
CA GLY A 133 19.56 -2.27 -5.20
C GLY A 133 18.85 -3.62 -5.16
N ASP A 134 17.60 -3.67 -5.58
CA ASP A 134 16.79 -4.89 -5.65
C ASP A 134 17.43 -5.94 -6.57
N LYS A 135 17.86 -5.54 -7.77
CA LYS A 135 18.52 -6.45 -8.72
C LYS A 135 19.88 -6.95 -8.23
N LYS A 136 20.66 -6.08 -7.63
CA LYS A 136 22.01 -6.39 -7.18
C LYS A 136 22.05 -7.40 -6.05
N ASN A 137 21.07 -7.35 -5.15
CA ASN A 137 21.06 -8.15 -3.93
C ASN A 137 20.17 -9.40 -4.02
N GLU A 138 19.40 -9.57 -5.11
CA GLU A 138 18.34 -10.58 -5.24
C GLU A 138 17.31 -10.51 -4.08
N GLN A 139 17.27 -9.38 -3.39
CA GLN A 139 16.39 -9.10 -2.26
C GLN A 139 15.81 -7.70 -2.43
N VAL A 140 14.63 -7.50 -1.88
CA VAL A 140 14.00 -6.16 -1.86
C VAL A 140 14.80 -5.23 -0.95
N SER A 141 15.21 -4.09 -1.49
CA SER A 141 15.95 -3.07 -0.75
C SER A 141 15.08 -2.43 0.36
N VAL A 142 15.75 -1.81 1.33
CA VAL A 142 15.07 -1.09 2.42
C VAL A 142 14.21 0.04 1.85
N GLU A 143 14.74 0.79 0.89
CA GLU A 143 14.03 1.90 0.23
C GLU A 143 12.77 1.43 -0.48
N THR A 144 12.86 0.35 -1.26
CA THR A 144 11.70 -0.24 -1.94
C THR A 144 10.66 -0.74 -0.93
N MET A 145 11.10 -1.45 0.10
CA MET A 145 10.19 -1.96 1.12
C MET A 145 9.51 -0.82 1.90
N MET A 146 10.26 0.19 2.34
CA MET A 146 9.70 1.35 3.02
C MET A 146 8.70 2.09 2.14
N THR A 147 8.98 2.23 0.83
CA THR A 147 8.05 2.83 -0.13
C THR A 147 6.71 2.08 -0.20
N VAL A 148 6.73 0.75 -0.12
CA VAL A 148 5.52 -0.09 -0.10
C VAL A 148 4.78 0.05 1.23
N ILE A 149 5.49 -0.13 2.37
CA ILE A 149 4.86 -0.17 3.70
C ILE A 149 4.21 1.18 4.02
N VAL A 150 4.86 2.30 3.73
CA VAL A 150 4.29 3.63 3.96
C VAL A 150 2.98 3.82 3.20
N GLN A 151 2.92 3.41 1.92
CA GLN A 151 1.68 3.46 1.15
C GLN A 151 0.60 2.53 1.73
N HIS A 152 0.98 1.35 2.22
CA HIS A 152 0.07 0.38 2.83
C HIS A 152 -0.58 0.95 4.09
N GLU A 153 0.22 1.52 4.99
CA GLU A 153 -0.30 2.05 6.26
C GLU A 153 -1.15 3.31 6.06
N ILE A 154 -0.77 4.18 5.11
CA ILE A 154 -1.60 5.36 4.75
C ILE A 154 -2.92 4.91 4.11
N ASP A 155 -2.91 3.86 3.27
CA ASP A 155 -4.15 3.31 2.72
C ASP A 155 -5.14 2.92 3.84
N HIS A 156 -4.69 2.25 4.90
CA HIS A 156 -5.54 1.93 6.04
C HIS A 156 -6.16 3.17 6.70
N LEU A 157 -5.38 4.24 6.81
CA LEU A 157 -5.87 5.51 7.34
C LEU A 157 -6.84 6.22 6.40
N ASP A 158 -6.76 5.95 5.11
CA ASP A 158 -7.64 6.48 4.07
C ASP A 158 -8.86 5.58 3.77
N GLY A 159 -9.03 4.48 4.52
CA GLY A 159 -10.14 3.54 4.35
C GLY A 159 -9.94 2.57 3.17
N PHE A 160 -8.72 2.41 2.68
CA PHE A 160 -8.35 1.45 1.66
C PHE A 160 -7.61 0.25 2.24
N THR A 161 -7.64 -0.85 1.51
CA THR A 161 -6.90 -2.06 1.83
C THR A 161 -6.14 -2.53 0.60
N ILE A 162 -5.29 -3.54 0.75
CA ILE A 162 -4.58 -4.14 -0.39
C ILE A 162 -5.53 -4.70 -1.45
N LYS A 163 -6.79 -5.04 -1.09
CA LYS A 163 -7.82 -5.46 -2.07
C LYS A 163 -8.23 -4.33 -3.01
N ASP A 164 -8.12 -3.09 -2.59
CA ASP A 164 -8.43 -1.90 -3.39
C ASP A 164 -7.25 -1.51 -4.31
N ARG A 165 -6.09 -2.15 -4.12
CA ARG A 165 -4.84 -1.95 -4.89
C ARG A 165 -4.47 -3.16 -5.75
N VAL A 166 -5.36 -4.14 -5.87
CA VAL A 166 -5.08 -5.37 -6.64
C VAL A 166 -4.70 -5.03 -8.07
N TYR A 167 -3.53 -5.54 -8.48
CA TYR A 167 -3.19 -5.58 -9.90
C TYR A 167 -4.03 -6.64 -10.58
N ASN A 168 -5.09 -6.20 -11.22
CA ASN A 168 -5.99 -7.09 -11.92
C ASN A 168 -5.58 -7.22 -13.39
N THR A 169 -4.83 -8.29 -13.72
CA THR A 169 -4.59 -8.66 -15.11
C THR A 169 -5.86 -9.12 -15.84
N GLN A 170 -6.98 -9.27 -15.13
CA GLN A 170 -8.26 -9.71 -15.72
C GLN A 170 -9.02 -8.60 -16.44
N VAL A 171 -8.55 -7.35 -16.41
CA VAL A 171 -9.08 -6.31 -17.33
C VAL A 171 -8.59 -6.56 -18.75
N VAL A 172 -7.49 -7.27 -18.93
CA VAL A 172 -7.23 -7.92 -20.21
C VAL A 172 -8.13 -9.16 -20.25
N LYS A 173 -9.35 -9.06 -20.83
CA LYS A 173 -10.04 -10.21 -21.40
C LYS A 173 -8.92 -11.07 -22.01
N LYS A 174 -8.95 -12.40 -21.84
CA LYS A 174 -8.12 -13.34 -22.60
C LYS A 174 -8.28 -13.04 -24.12
N VAL A 175 -7.61 -12.00 -24.55
CA VAL A 175 -7.37 -11.76 -25.96
C VAL A 175 -6.02 -12.42 -26.13
N ASP A 176 -6.01 -13.53 -26.89
CA ASP A 176 -4.83 -14.31 -27.18
C ASP A 176 -3.90 -13.51 -28.11
N PHE A 177 -3.31 -12.44 -27.57
CA PHE A 177 -2.28 -11.72 -28.29
C PHE A 177 -0.95 -12.46 -28.17
N GLY A 178 -0.36 -12.77 -29.29
CA GLY A 178 1.00 -13.28 -29.36
C GLY A 178 1.98 -12.29 -28.72
N ARG A 179 3.03 -12.79 -28.06
CA ARG A 179 4.03 -11.97 -27.34
C ARG A 179 4.57 -10.77 -28.16
N ASN A 180 4.69 -10.93 -29.48
CA ASN A 180 5.19 -9.91 -30.40
C ASN A 180 4.08 -9.23 -31.23
N GLU A 181 2.83 -9.59 -30.99
CA GLU A 181 1.68 -8.99 -31.67
C GLU A 181 1.57 -7.52 -31.29
N LYS A 182 1.19 -6.68 -32.25
CA LYS A 182 0.96 -5.26 -32.03
C LYS A 182 -0.47 -5.05 -31.57
N ILE A 183 -0.61 -4.26 -30.53
CA ILE A 183 -1.90 -3.84 -29.96
C ILE A 183 -1.95 -2.32 -29.92
N VAL A 184 -3.14 -1.77 -30.02
CA VAL A 184 -3.39 -0.34 -29.79
C VAL A 184 -3.88 -0.16 -28.38
N MET A 185 -3.28 0.79 -27.67
CA MET A 185 -3.65 1.15 -26.30
C MET A 185 -4.06 2.62 -26.25
N LYS A 186 -5.05 2.93 -25.42
CA LYS A 186 -5.63 4.28 -25.25
C LYS A 186 -5.49 4.74 -23.81
N SER A 187 -4.99 5.97 -23.60
CA SER A 187 -4.98 6.63 -22.30
C SER A 187 -6.36 7.15 -21.91
N LYS A 188 -6.54 7.54 -20.65
CA LYS A 188 -7.77 8.20 -20.17
C LYS A 188 -8.03 9.54 -20.89
N GLU A 189 -6.97 10.21 -21.33
CA GLU A 189 -7.02 11.47 -22.07
C GLU A 189 -7.26 11.26 -23.58
N GLY A 190 -7.32 10.00 -24.02
CA GLY A 190 -7.62 9.63 -25.41
C GLY A 190 -6.40 9.43 -26.32
N GLU A 191 -5.17 9.53 -25.79
CA GLU A 191 -3.95 9.25 -26.54
C GLU A 191 -3.90 7.78 -26.96
N LEU A 192 -3.57 7.54 -28.24
CA LEU A 192 -3.43 6.19 -28.80
C LEU A 192 -1.97 5.85 -29.04
N VAL A 193 -1.55 4.67 -28.58
CA VAL A 193 -0.19 4.15 -28.82
C VAL A 193 -0.26 2.72 -29.35
N GLU A 194 0.52 2.42 -30.38
CA GLU A 194 0.70 1.05 -30.91
C GLU A 194 1.95 0.43 -30.32
N VAL A 195 1.80 -0.70 -29.62
CA VAL A 195 2.90 -1.37 -28.93
C VAL A 195 2.85 -2.88 -29.12
N LYS A 196 4.00 -3.56 -29.04
CA LYS A 196 4.02 -5.02 -28.96
C LYS A 196 3.46 -5.47 -27.60
N PHE A 197 2.61 -6.50 -27.58
CA PHE A 197 1.95 -6.97 -26.36
C PHE A 197 2.94 -7.22 -25.20
N LYS A 198 4.14 -7.74 -25.47
CA LYS A 198 5.20 -7.91 -24.45
C LYS A 198 5.62 -6.61 -23.76
N ASN A 199 5.37 -5.45 -24.37
CA ASN A 199 5.69 -4.12 -23.84
C ASN A 199 4.46 -3.39 -23.27
N ALA A 200 3.28 -4.01 -23.34
CA ALA A 200 2.02 -3.37 -22.92
C ALA A 200 1.99 -3.06 -21.41
N ASN A 201 2.71 -3.84 -20.62
CA ASN A 201 2.67 -3.73 -19.15
C ASN A 201 3.00 -2.32 -18.65
N LYS A 202 3.98 -1.63 -19.27
CA LYS A 202 4.33 -0.25 -18.89
C LYS A 202 3.21 0.75 -19.15
N TYR A 203 2.36 0.50 -20.15
CA TYR A 203 1.22 1.34 -20.49
C TYR A 203 0.02 1.05 -19.60
N PHE A 204 -0.23 -0.22 -19.24
CA PHE A 204 -1.24 -0.58 -18.24
C PHE A 204 -0.95 0.12 -16.91
N LEU A 205 0.33 0.17 -16.49
CA LEU A 205 0.75 0.87 -15.28
C LEU A 205 0.49 2.40 -15.33
N GLN A 206 0.39 2.96 -16.54
CA GLN A 206 0.05 4.37 -16.78
C GLN A 206 -1.46 4.60 -16.98
N GLY A 207 -2.27 3.54 -16.84
CA GLY A 207 -3.72 3.63 -16.97
C GLY A 207 -4.25 3.55 -18.41
N TYR A 208 -3.44 3.07 -19.36
CA TYR A 208 -3.89 2.78 -20.72
C TYR A 208 -4.67 1.47 -20.75
N GLU A 209 -5.65 1.40 -21.65
CA GLU A 209 -6.47 0.22 -21.92
C GLU A 209 -6.28 -0.22 -23.38
N ILE A 210 -6.42 -1.53 -23.68
CA ILE A 210 -6.41 -2.04 -25.05
C ILE A 210 -7.70 -1.64 -25.74
N VAL A 211 -7.62 -1.14 -27.00
CA VAL A 211 -8.78 -0.70 -27.80
C VAL A 211 -9.05 -1.70 -28.90
#